data_e94c5d782dc4426fafaa97ad87ab9345
#
_entry.id   e94c5d782dc4426fafaa97ad87ab9345
#
_cell.length_a   1.000
_cell.length_b   1.000
_cell.length_c   1.000
_cell.angle_alpha   90.00
_cell.angle_beta   90.00
_cell.angle_gamma   90.00
#
_symmetry.space_group_name_H-M   'P 1'
#
loop_
_entity.id
_entity.type
_entity.pdbx_description
1 polymer ?
#
loop_
_entity_poly.entity_id
_entity_poly.type
_entity_poly.pdbx_seq_one_letter_code
_entity_poly.pdbx_strand_id
1 'polypeptide(L)'
;MIAMTIYEDTGQKAGQHENIRRWMERHGVKLTRVKLDTGDYIAAPLVSVDTKHGMEEVYGNIVGDHDRFRRECIRAMEDGIQLVVLVEDTDVRSLEDVANWENPLVKRGKKPRPSKQLMVSMRTMSERYGVRWEFCTPADTGRRICEILGVVVDAKEGVD
;
A
#
# COMPACT_ATOMS: atom_id res chain seq x y z
N MET A 1 21.50 16.94 7.05
CA MET A 1 20.44 16.12 6.48
C MET A 1 19.25 16.12 7.45
N ILE A 2 18.12 16.61 7.00
CA ILE A 2 16.93 16.65 7.85
C ILE A 2 16.38 15.23 7.92
N ALA A 3 16.30 14.69 9.14
CA ALA A 3 15.64 13.40 9.35
C ALA A 3 14.15 13.58 9.04
N MET A 4 13.67 12.97 7.97
CA MET A 4 12.27 13.03 7.63
C MET A 4 11.48 12.04 8.49
N THR A 5 10.35 12.51 8.98
CA THR A 5 9.44 11.68 9.77
C THR A 5 8.33 11.15 8.88
N ILE A 6 8.12 9.86 8.94
CA ILE A 6 6.94 9.23 8.35
C ILE A 6 5.90 9.07 9.46
N TYR A 7 4.67 9.42 9.16
CA TYR A 7 3.55 9.22 10.08
C TYR A 7 2.81 7.94 9.71
N GLU A 8 2.69 7.03 10.68
CA GLU A 8 1.97 5.76 10.53
C GLU A 8 0.60 5.89 11.20
N ASP A 9 -0.46 5.45 10.50
CA ASP A 9 -1.80 5.45 11.07
C ASP A 9 -1.91 4.53 12.29
N THR A 10 -2.58 5.00 13.33
CA THR A 10 -2.81 4.21 14.55
C THR A 10 -3.74 3.01 14.32
N GLY A 11 -4.45 2.95 13.20
CA GLY A 11 -5.18 1.77 12.77
C GLY A 11 -4.29 0.59 12.41
N GLN A 12 -3.01 0.83 12.08
CA GLN A 12 -2.03 -0.24 11.87
C GLN A 12 -1.73 -0.89 13.23
N LYS A 13 -2.06 -2.16 13.36
CA LYS A 13 -1.84 -2.87 14.62
C LYS A 13 -0.35 -3.06 14.88
N ALA A 14 0.09 -2.76 16.12
CA ALA A 14 1.50 -2.77 16.53
C ALA A 14 2.03 -4.19 16.41
N GLY A 15 1.88 -5.15 16.09
CA GLY A 15 2.53 -6.46 15.89
C GLY A 15 2.43 -7.00 14.47
N GLN A 16 1.66 -6.36 13.61
CA GLN A 16 1.40 -6.88 12.27
C GLN A 16 2.34 -6.39 11.19
N HIS A 17 3.06 -5.30 11.44
CA HIS A 17 3.92 -4.65 10.44
C HIS A 17 5.36 -4.51 10.94
N GLU A 18 5.84 -5.51 11.67
CA GLU A 18 7.18 -5.50 12.26
C GLU A 18 8.29 -5.42 11.22
N ASN A 19 8.11 -6.05 10.07
CA ASN A 19 9.07 -5.98 8.97
C ASN A 19 9.30 -4.54 8.52
N ILE A 20 8.23 -3.76 8.41
CA ILE A 20 8.27 -2.35 8.00
C ILE A 20 9.01 -1.52 9.06
N ARG A 21 8.59 -1.65 10.33
CA ARG A 21 9.19 -0.90 11.42
C ARG A 21 10.66 -1.20 11.60
N ARG A 22 11.05 -2.47 11.55
CA ARG A 22 12.44 -2.88 11.67
C ARG A 22 13.29 -2.33 10.53
N TRP A 23 12.77 -2.35 9.33
CA TRP A 23 13.49 -1.79 8.19
C TRP A 23 13.73 -0.30 8.37
N MET A 24 12.69 0.45 8.73
CA MET A 24 12.78 1.89 8.95
C MET A 24 13.74 2.24 10.09
N GLU A 25 13.64 1.54 11.21
CA GLU A 25 14.52 1.73 12.36
C GLU A 25 15.98 1.50 11.99
N ARG A 26 16.27 0.42 11.25
CA ARG A 26 17.64 0.10 10.81
C ARG A 26 18.21 1.14 9.85
N HIS A 27 17.37 1.82 9.11
CA HIS A 27 17.79 2.81 8.12
C HIS A 27 17.64 4.27 8.59
N GLY A 28 17.43 4.47 9.89
CA GLY A 28 17.39 5.81 10.47
C GLY A 28 16.13 6.62 10.15
N VAL A 29 15.08 5.97 9.69
CA VAL A 29 13.80 6.63 9.40
C VAL A 29 12.96 6.70 10.66
N LYS A 30 12.61 7.92 11.09
CA LYS A 30 11.76 8.12 12.25
C LYS A 30 10.31 7.87 11.90
N LEU A 31 9.68 6.96 12.63
CA LEU A 31 8.27 6.62 12.48
C LEU A 31 7.48 7.18 13.66
N THR A 32 6.47 7.99 13.40
CA THR A 32 5.59 8.53 14.44
C THR A 32 4.16 8.08 14.17
N ARG A 33 3.50 7.55 15.19
CA ARG A 33 2.12 7.06 15.06
C ARG A 33 1.13 8.17 15.35
N VAL A 34 0.23 8.42 14.39
CA VAL A 34 -0.85 9.41 14.52
C VAL A 34 -2.10 8.87 13.82
N LYS A 35 -3.25 9.41 14.13
CA LYS A 35 -4.48 9.08 13.39
C LYS A 35 -4.44 9.78 12.03
N LEU A 36 -4.48 9.00 10.97
CA LEU A 36 -4.53 9.52 9.60
C LEU A 36 -5.95 9.37 9.03
N ASP A 37 -6.40 10.38 8.32
CA ASP A 37 -7.70 10.32 7.61
C ASP A 37 -7.59 9.55 6.30
N THR A 38 -6.39 9.46 5.74
CA THR A 38 -6.15 8.79 4.45
C THR A 38 -4.85 8.00 4.50
N GLY A 39 -4.94 6.72 4.15
CA GLY A 39 -3.78 5.84 4.04
C GLY A 39 -3.20 5.39 5.37
N ASP A 40 -2.14 4.60 5.30
CA ASP A 40 -1.44 4.04 6.45
C ASP A 40 -0.17 4.79 6.80
N TYR A 41 0.50 5.37 5.82
CA TYR A 41 1.77 6.10 5.97
C TYR A 41 1.74 7.37 5.15
N ILE A 42 2.18 8.46 5.74
CA ILE A 42 2.26 9.75 5.06
C ILE A 42 3.53 10.49 5.46
N ALA A 43 4.11 11.22 4.51
CA ALA A 43 5.14 12.21 4.77
C ALA A 43 4.69 13.52 4.11
N ALA A 44 4.92 14.64 4.79
CA ALA A 44 4.58 15.94 4.20
C ALA A 44 5.34 16.16 2.88
N PRO A 45 4.73 16.76 1.85
CA PRO A 45 3.41 17.36 1.94
C PRO A 45 2.27 16.63 1.23
N LEU A 46 2.40 15.66 0.32
CA LEU A 46 1.23 15.32 -0.53
C LEU A 46 1.12 13.86 -0.96
N VAL A 47 1.87 12.95 -0.38
CA VAL A 47 1.80 11.53 -0.75
C VAL A 47 1.46 10.69 0.47
N SER A 48 0.47 9.81 0.34
CA SER A 48 0.10 8.86 1.38
C SER A 48 0.21 7.45 0.84
N VAL A 49 0.73 6.53 1.65
CA VAL A 49 0.86 5.12 1.28
C VAL A 49 -0.11 4.30 2.12
N ASP A 50 -0.94 3.52 1.43
CA ASP A 50 -1.83 2.53 2.02
C ASP A 50 -1.27 1.14 1.70
N THR A 51 -0.92 0.35 2.71
CA THR A 51 -0.31 -0.97 2.49
C THR A 51 -1.37 -2.06 2.49
N LYS A 52 -1.20 -3.02 1.58
CA LYS A 52 -2.07 -4.20 1.48
C LYS A 52 -1.24 -5.48 1.55
N HIS A 53 -1.71 -6.46 2.30
CA HIS A 53 -1.05 -7.76 2.48
C HIS A 53 -1.48 -8.77 1.42
N GLY A 54 -1.13 -8.52 0.17
CA GLY A 54 -1.43 -9.41 -0.93
C GLY A 54 -2.74 -9.09 -1.63
N MET A 55 -2.98 -9.84 -2.69
CA MET A 55 -4.11 -9.60 -3.57
C MET A 55 -5.46 -9.94 -2.97
N GLU A 56 -5.52 -10.83 -1.97
CA GLU A 56 -6.79 -11.15 -1.30
C GLU A 56 -7.36 -9.91 -0.61
N GLU A 57 -6.51 -9.14 0.05
CA GLU A 57 -6.94 -7.91 0.71
C GLU A 57 -7.41 -6.87 -0.30
N VAL A 58 -6.67 -6.70 -1.40
CA VAL A 58 -7.07 -5.82 -2.50
C VAL A 58 -8.42 -6.23 -3.06
N TYR A 59 -8.60 -7.51 -3.33
CA TYR A 59 -9.87 -8.05 -3.81
C TYR A 59 -11.01 -7.72 -2.86
N GLY A 60 -10.80 -7.93 -1.56
CA GLY A 60 -11.80 -7.62 -0.53
C GLY A 60 -12.20 -6.15 -0.52
N ASN A 61 -11.24 -5.25 -0.72
CA ASN A 61 -11.49 -3.81 -0.74
C ASN A 61 -12.23 -3.35 -2.00
N ILE A 62 -11.95 -3.96 -3.13
CA ILE A 62 -12.56 -3.55 -4.41
C ILE A 62 -13.93 -4.20 -4.61
N VAL A 63 -14.06 -5.48 -4.26
CA VAL A 63 -15.27 -6.26 -4.53
C VAL A 63 -16.18 -6.32 -3.30
N GLY A 64 -15.60 -6.52 -2.10
CA GLY A 64 -16.37 -6.68 -0.87
C GLY A 64 -16.75 -5.35 -0.22
N ASP A 65 -15.76 -4.56 0.16
CA ASP A 65 -15.95 -3.29 0.88
C ASP A 65 -15.66 -2.08 -0.02
N HIS A 66 -16.23 -2.12 -1.20
CA HIS A 66 -15.97 -1.14 -2.26
C HIS A 66 -16.26 0.31 -1.84
N ASP A 67 -17.37 0.55 -1.16
CA ASP A 67 -17.78 1.92 -0.79
C ASP A 67 -16.82 2.57 0.19
N ARG A 68 -16.28 1.80 1.13
CA ARG A 68 -15.33 2.32 2.11
C ARG A 68 -14.02 2.72 1.42
N PHE A 69 -13.49 1.86 0.57
CA PHE A 69 -12.26 2.14 -0.15
C PHE A 69 -12.44 3.30 -1.14
N ARG A 70 -13.57 3.33 -1.83
CA ARG A 70 -13.90 4.43 -2.74
C ARG A 70 -13.93 5.77 -2.01
N ARG A 71 -14.53 5.83 -0.81
CA ARG A 71 -14.56 7.06 0.00
C ARG A 71 -13.15 7.50 0.41
N GLU A 72 -12.27 6.57 0.73
CA GLU A 72 -10.87 6.89 1.03
C GLU A 72 -10.18 7.52 -0.18
N CYS A 73 -10.36 6.95 -1.35
CA CYS A 73 -9.81 7.50 -2.59
C CYS A 73 -10.32 8.91 -2.88
N ILE A 74 -11.62 9.13 -2.68
CA ILE A 74 -12.24 10.44 -2.89
C ILE A 74 -11.68 11.46 -1.90
N ARG A 75 -11.55 11.11 -0.62
CA ARG A 75 -10.97 12.00 0.38
C ARG A 75 -9.54 12.40 0.02
N ALA A 76 -8.74 11.44 -0.39
CA ALA A 76 -7.37 11.72 -0.82
C ALA A 76 -7.36 12.73 -1.98
N MET A 77 -8.19 12.49 -2.98
CA MET A 77 -8.29 13.37 -4.15
C MET A 77 -8.74 14.79 -3.76
N GLU A 78 -9.76 14.90 -2.90
CA GLU A 78 -10.27 16.19 -2.42
C GLU A 78 -9.23 16.95 -1.59
N ASP A 79 -8.42 16.25 -0.82
CA ASP A 79 -7.37 16.83 0.01
C ASP A 79 -6.07 17.10 -0.75
N GLY A 80 -6.03 16.81 -2.04
CA GLY A 80 -4.83 16.99 -2.86
C GLY A 80 -3.71 16.01 -2.52
N ILE A 81 -4.04 14.86 -1.96
CA ILE A 81 -3.09 13.81 -1.57
C ILE A 81 -3.01 12.76 -2.67
N GLN A 82 -1.80 12.46 -3.12
CA GLN A 82 -1.56 11.30 -3.98
C GLN A 82 -1.62 10.03 -3.13
N LEU A 83 -2.66 9.24 -3.30
CA LEU A 83 -2.77 7.95 -2.63
C LEU A 83 -2.05 6.89 -3.45
N VAL A 84 -1.09 6.23 -2.82
CA VAL A 84 -0.36 5.10 -3.39
C VAL A 84 -0.74 3.87 -2.59
N VAL A 85 -1.34 2.89 -3.24
CA VAL A 85 -1.65 1.59 -2.61
C VAL A 85 -0.49 0.65 -2.91
N LEU A 86 0.26 0.30 -1.88
CA LEU A 86 1.41 -0.59 -1.98
C LEU A 86 1.00 -2.00 -1.57
N VAL A 87 1.02 -2.90 -2.53
CA VAL A 87 0.60 -4.29 -2.34
C VAL A 87 1.83 -5.18 -2.10
N GLU A 88 1.86 -5.83 -0.95
CA GLU A 88 2.87 -6.84 -0.64
C GLU A 88 2.45 -8.18 -1.25
N ASP A 89 3.15 -8.63 -2.28
CA ASP A 89 2.86 -9.90 -2.93
C ASP A 89 4.14 -10.47 -3.54
N THR A 90 4.32 -11.78 -3.44
CA THR A 90 5.51 -12.44 -4.01
C THR A 90 5.37 -12.72 -5.50
N ASP A 91 4.14 -12.92 -5.98
CA ASP A 91 3.88 -13.37 -7.35
C ASP A 91 3.33 -12.25 -8.25
N VAL A 92 2.51 -11.35 -7.69
CA VAL A 92 1.93 -10.22 -8.42
C VAL A 92 2.81 -8.99 -8.21
N ARG A 93 3.49 -8.56 -9.26
CA ARG A 93 4.50 -7.49 -9.19
C ARG A 93 4.16 -6.28 -10.05
N SER A 94 3.05 -6.33 -10.76
CA SER A 94 2.58 -5.24 -11.61
C SER A 94 1.06 -5.31 -11.76
N LEU A 95 0.48 -4.25 -12.27
CA LEU A 95 -0.97 -4.23 -12.54
C LEU A 95 -1.33 -5.28 -13.60
N GLU A 96 -0.46 -5.50 -14.59
CA GLU A 96 -0.66 -6.53 -15.61
C GLU A 96 -0.67 -7.94 -15.03
N ASP A 97 0.15 -8.19 -14.02
CA ASP A 97 0.20 -9.50 -13.35
C ASP A 97 -1.12 -9.83 -12.63
N VAL A 98 -1.89 -8.81 -12.23
CA VAL A 98 -3.18 -9.01 -11.57
C VAL A 98 -4.13 -9.83 -12.44
N ALA A 99 -4.06 -9.65 -13.77
CA ALA A 99 -4.92 -10.37 -14.70
C ALA A 99 -4.75 -11.90 -14.63
N ASN A 100 -3.58 -12.36 -14.19
CA ASN A 100 -3.24 -13.78 -14.09
C ASN A 100 -3.24 -14.29 -12.63
N TRP A 101 -3.66 -13.45 -11.68
CA TRP A 101 -3.70 -13.84 -10.29
C TRP A 101 -4.71 -14.97 -10.06
N GLU A 102 -4.25 -16.03 -9.37
CA GLU A 102 -5.10 -17.16 -9.00
C GLU A 102 -5.77 -16.85 -7.66
N ASN A 103 -7.05 -16.48 -7.72
CA ASN A 103 -7.80 -16.14 -6.52
C ASN A 103 -8.07 -17.39 -5.70
N PRO A 104 -7.61 -17.47 -4.43
CA PRO A 104 -7.81 -18.63 -3.57
C PRO A 104 -9.29 -18.98 -3.32
N LEU A 105 -10.20 -18.04 -3.52
CA LEU A 105 -11.63 -18.30 -3.37
C LEU A 105 -12.14 -19.37 -4.34
N VAL A 106 -11.50 -19.50 -5.51
CA VAL A 106 -11.84 -20.55 -6.48
C VAL A 106 -11.64 -21.94 -5.87
N LYS A 107 -10.53 -22.14 -5.17
CA LYS A 107 -10.23 -23.41 -4.47
C LYS A 107 -11.19 -23.70 -3.33
N ARG A 108 -11.85 -22.68 -2.79
CA ARG A 108 -12.86 -22.79 -1.73
C ARG A 108 -14.26 -22.98 -2.29
N GLY A 109 -14.39 -23.26 -3.58
CA GLY A 109 -15.69 -23.48 -4.22
C GLY A 109 -16.50 -22.23 -4.49
N LYS A 110 -15.90 -21.05 -4.39
CA LYS A 110 -16.55 -19.77 -4.69
C LYS A 110 -16.40 -19.42 -6.16
N LYS A 111 -17.24 -18.49 -6.62
CA LYS A 111 -17.18 -17.93 -7.97
C LYS A 111 -16.84 -16.44 -7.87
N PRO A 112 -15.56 -16.11 -7.62
CA PRO A 112 -15.17 -14.71 -7.49
C PRO A 112 -15.18 -13.98 -8.83
N ARG A 113 -15.15 -12.64 -8.77
CA ARG A 113 -14.94 -11.82 -9.97
C ARG A 113 -13.62 -12.23 -10.62
N PRO A 114 -13.59 -12.47 -11.94
CA PRO A 114 -12.35 -12.83 -12.65
C PRO A 114 -11.23 -11.81 -12.45
N SER A 115 -9.99 -12.29 -12.38
CA SER A 115 -8.82 -11.44 -12.15
C SER A 115 -8.63 -10.38 -13.23
N LYS A 116 -8.99 -10.66 -14.48
CA LYS A 116 -8.99 -9.66 -15.54
C LYS A 116 -9.92 -8.49 -15.25
N GLN A 117 -11.10 -8.77 -14.70
CA GLN A 117 -12.05 -7.73 -14.33
C GLN A 117 -11.56 -6.94 -13.10
N LEU A 118 -10.90 -7.63 -12.17
CA LEU A 118 -10.28 -6.97 -11.02
C LEU A 118 -9.21 -5.97 -11.49
N MET A 119 -8.36 -6.39 -12.41
CA MET A 119 -7.35 -5.50 -13.01
C MET A 119 -8.00 -4.27 -13.66
N VAL A 120 -9.07 -4.47 -14.41
CA VAL A 120 -9.79 -3.36 -15.05
C VAL A 120 -10.37 -2.43 -13.99
N SER A 121 -10.94 -2.97 -12.91
CA SER A 121 -11.46 -2.17 -11.80
C SER A 121 -10.36 -1.32 -11.13
N MET A 122 -9.19 -1.91 -10.91
CA MET A 122 -8.04 -1.20 -10.35
C MET A 122 -7.58 -0.06 -11.27
N ARG A 123 -7.50 -0.33 -12.56
CA ARG A 123 -7.14 0.69 -13.56
C ARG A 123 -8.17 1.82 -13.61
N THR A 124 -9.44 1.50 -13.54
CA THR A 124 -10.53 2.48 -13.50
C THR A 124 -10.41 3.39 -12.27
N MET A 125 -10.05 2.83 -11.12
CA MET A 125 -9.85 3.62 -9.90
C MET A 125 -8.66 4.58 -10.05
N SER A 126 -7.60 4.15 -10.71
CA SER A 126 -6.48 5.05 -11.04
C SER A 126 -6.92 6.20 -11.93
N GLU A 127 -7.71 5.92 -12.94
CA GLU A 127 -8.21 6.94 -13.86
C GLU A 127 -9.19 7.92 -13.20
N ARG A 128 -10.06 7.42 -12.34
CA ARG A 128 -11.10 8.25 -11.70
C ARG A 128 -10.61 9.04 -10.49
N TYR A 129 -9.76 8.42 -9.65
CA TYR A 129 -9.39 8.98 -8.35
C TYR A 129 -7.90 9.31 -8.23
N GLY A 130 -7.11 9.00 -9.26
CA GLY A 130 -5.68 9.22 -9.21
C GLY A 130 -4.91 8.26 -8.30
N VAL A 131 -5.52 7.15 -7.90
CA VAL A 131 -4.85 6.11 -7.10
C VAL A 131 -3.73 5.49 -7.92
N ARG A 132 -2.55 5.34 -7.30
CA ARG A 132 -1.44 4.64 -7.92
C ARG A 132 -1.25 3.29 -7.25
N TRP A 133 -1.16 2.24 -8.05
CA TRP A 133 -0.93 0.87 -7.57
C TRP A 133 0.55 0.54 -7.71
N GLU A 134 1.16 0.13 -6.60
CA GLU A 134 2.55 -0.30 -6.55
C GLU A 134 2.63 -1.68 -5.92
N PHE A 135 3.64 -2.46 -6.29
CA PHE A 135 3.79 -3.85 -5.83
C PHE A 135 5.22 -4.08 -5.38
N CYS A 136 5.38 -4.82 -4.28
CA CYS A 136 6.70 -5.21 -3.79
C CYS A 136 6.60 -6.51 -2.99
N THR A 137 7.74 -7.15 -2.74
CA THR A 137 7.78 -8.27 -1.81
C THR A 137 7.73 -7.75 -0.37
N PRO A 138 7.27 -8.56 0.60
CA PRO A 138 7.23 -8.14 2.01
C PRO A 138 8.58 -7.67 2.57
N ALA A 139 9.69 -8.21 2.07
CA ALA A 139 11.02 -7.79 2.49
C ALA A 139 11.36 -6.36 2.06
N ASP A 140 10.76 -5.88 0.98
CA ASP A 140 11.06 -4.57 0.40
C ASP A 140 10.09 -3.47 0.79
N THR A 141 9.05 -3.78 1.55
CA THR A 141 7.97 -2.84 1.85
C THR A 141 8.48 -1.56 2.51
N GLY A 142 9.30 -1.66 3.54
CA GLY A 142 9.85 -0.49 4.23
C GLY A 142 10.65 0.42 3.31
N ARG A 143 11.54 -0.18 2.50
CA ARG A 143 12.32 0.56 1.51
C ARG A 143 11.42 1.26 0.50
N ARG A 144 10.42 0.54 0.01
CA ARG A 144 9.52 1.06 -1.01
C ARG A 144 8.67 2.23 -0.51
N ILE A 145 8.20 2.16 0.75
CA ILE A 145 7.49 3.27 1.40
C ILE A 145 8.38 4.52 1.40
N CYS A 146 9.63 4.37 1.82
CA CYS A 146 10.58 5.49 1.86
C CYS A 146 10.83 6.07 0.46
N GLU A 147 11.00 5.22 -0.56
CA GLU A 147 11.17 5.67 -1.93
C GLU A 147 9.94 6.44 -2.43
N ILE A 148 8.75 5.93 -2.19
CA ILE A 148 7.49 6.56 -2.59
C ILE A 148 7.32 7.93 -1.92
N LEU A 149 7.63 8.01 -0.63
CA LEU A 149 7.50 9.24 0.15
C LEU A 149 8.67 10.20 -0.03
N GLY A 150 9.69 9.82 -0.80
CA GLY A 150 10.85 10.67 -1.04
C GLY A 150 11.76 10.84 0.18
N VAL A 151 11.73 9.89 1.10
CA VAL A 151 12.55 9.94 2.32
C VAL A 151 13.92 9.37 2.03
N VAL A 152 14.96 10.15 2.34
CA VAL A 152 16.34 9.68 2.24
C VAL A 152 16.65 8.78 3.43
N VAL A 153 17.08 7.55 3.14
CA VAL A 153 17.47 6.60 4.18
C VAL A 153 18.96 6.62 4.38
N ASP A 154 19.39 6.21 5.60
CA ASP A 154 20.79 6.08 5.93
C ASP A 154 21.38 4.89 5.15
N ALA A 155 22.54 5.13 4.50
CA ALA A 155 23.17 4.16 3.61
C ALA A 155 23.95 3.07 4.35
N LYS A 156 23.52 2.63 5.52
CA LYS A 156 24.10 1.47 6.20
C LYS A 156 23.63 0.20 5.50
N GLU A 157 24.21 -0.01 4.34
CA GLU A 157 23.91 -1.17 3.52
C GLU A 157 24.63 -2.42 4.01
N GLY A 158 24.03 -3.57 3.73
CA GLY A 158 24.68 -4.85 3.89
C GLY A 158 24.58 -5.51 5.24
N VAL A 159 23.66 -5.08 6.10
CA VAL A 159 23.45 -5.68 7.42
C VAL A 159 22.13 -6.47 7.48
N ASP A 160 21.58 -6.74 6.35
CA ASP A 160 20.33 -7.53 6.26
C ASP A 160 20.61 -9.02 6.24
#